data_7b0cc532b3555fec0342f8f8fec7615a
#
_entry.id   7b0cc532b3555fec0342f8f8fec7615a
#
_cell.length_a   1.000
_cell.length_b   1.000
_cell.length_c   1.000
_cell.angle_alpha   90.00
_cell.angle_beta   90.00
_cell.angle_gamma   90.00
#
_symmetry.space_group_name_H-M   'P 1'
#
loop_
_entity.id
_entity.type
_entity.pdbx_description
1 polymer ?
#
loop_
_entity_poly.entity_id
_entity_poly.type
_entity_poly.pdbx_seq_one_letter_code
_entity_poly.pdbx_strand_id
1 'polypeptide(L)'
;MAKSGIQNLKGFQKKLKKRIVDNPEKHLHSLVQRSTTLVEGTAKQSILKGGTGITYQKYNPRRQHTASAEGEPPASDTGFLVNSISSNVKRTKNAVVGQIIASAPYASHLEFGTRDIRPRPFMQPALEKNRPQIKRIFKKGGYID
;
A
#
# COMPACT_ATOMS: atom_id res chain seq x y z
N MET A 1 18.43 -21.63 -26.73
CA MET A 1 18.52 -20.26 -26.18
C MET A 1 17.31 -19.47 -26.64
N ALA A 2 16.37 -19.23 -25.76
CA ALA A 2 15.16 -18.47 -26.09
C ALA A 2 15.53 -16.98 -26.18
N LYS A 3 15.44 -16.41 -27.38
CA LYS A 3 15.50 -14.95 -27.61
C LYS A 3 14.17 -14.36 -27.11
N SER A 4 14.09 -14.01 -25.82
CA SER A 4 13.01 -13.19 -25.29
C SER A 4 13.22 -11.71 -25.66
N GLY A 5 13.28 -11.43 -26.94
CA GLY A 5 13.24 -10.06 -27.46
C GLY A 5 11.77 -9.68 -27.60
N ILE A 6 11.40 -8.47 -27.14
CA ILE A 6 10.08 -7.88 -27.39
C ILE A 6 9.87 -7.82 -28.90
N GLN A 7 9.16 -8.80 -29.45
CA GLN A 7 8.99 -8.98 -30.90
C GLN A 7 8.23 -7.84 -31.59
N ASN A 8 7.68 -6.87 -30.81
CA ASN A 8 6.96 -5.72 -31.38
C ASN A 8 7.22 -4.42 -30.62
N LEU A 9 8.49 -4.02 -30.55
CA LEU A 9 8.89 -2.78 -29.88
C LEU A 9 8.18 -1.54 -30.46
N LYS A 10 8.05 -1.48 -31.79
CA LYS A 10 7.35 -0.38 -32.48
C LYS A 10 5.86 -0.35 -32.15
N GLY A 11 5.20 -1.50 -32.09
CA GLY A 11 3.79 -1.61 -31.68
C GLY A 11 3.58 -1.25 -30.22
N PHE A 12 4.51 -1.65 -29.34
CA PHE A 12 4.50 -1.26 -27.94
C PHE A 12 4.69 0.25 -27.75
N GLN A 13 5.68 0.84 -28.43
CA GLN A 13 5.91 2.28 -28.41
C GLN A 13 4.71 3.07 -28.95
N LYS A 14 4.07 2.60 -30.04
CA LYS A 14 2.85 3.22 -30.60
C LYS A 14 1.68 3.15 -29.61
N LYS A 15 1.47 2.00 -28.93
CA LYS A 15 0.44 1.86 -27.90
C LYS A 15 0.72 2.75 -26.69
N LEU A 16 1.99 2.87 -26.28
CA LEU A 16 2.40 3.72 -25.16
C LEU A 16 2.17 5.20 -25.49
N LYS A 17 2.64 5.66 -26.66
CA LYS A 17 2.39 7.03 -27.14
C LYS A 17 0.89 7.33 -27.20
N LYS A 18 0.09 6.42 -27.75
CA LYS A 18 -1.36 6.59 -27.83
C LYS A 18 -2.01 6.74 -26.45
N ARG A 19 -1.59 5.95 -25.46
CA ARG A 19 -2.11 6.05 -24.07
C ARG A 19 -1.72 7.36 -23.40
N ILE A 20 -0.48 7.82 -23.60
CA ILE A 20 0.04 9.06 -22.99
C ILE A 20 -0.56 10.29 -23.68
N VAL A 21 -0.68 10.28 -25.00
CA VAL A 21 -1.14 11.44 -25.79
C VAL A 21 -2.67 11.53 -25.85
N ASP A 22 -3.37 10.40 -26.10
CA ASP A 22 -4.82 10.42 -26.30
C ASP A 22 -5.63 10.45 -24.98
N ASN A 23 -5.07 9.91 -23.88
CA ASN A 23 -5.71 9.88 -22.56
C ASN A 23 -4.71 9.97 -21.40
N PRO A 24 -3.94 11.06 -21.30
CA PRO A 24 -2.89 11.20 -20.28
C PRO A 24 -3.45 11.10 -18.87
N GLU A 25 -4.63 11.63 -18.63
CA GLU A 25 -5.27 11.60 -17.33
C GLU A 25 -5.72 10.21 -16.89
N LYS A 26 -6.32 9.42 -17.79
CA LYS A 26 -6.71 8.03 -17.48
C LYS A 26 -5.47 7.18 -17.24
N HIS A 27 -4.40 7.45 -17.98
CA HIS A 27 -3.14 6.74 -17.80
C HIS A 27 -2.53 7.09 -16.43
N LEU A 28 -2.42 8.37 -16.10
CA LEU A 28 -1.93 8.83 -14.80
C LEU A 28 -2.77 8.26 -13.66
N HIS A 29 -4.11 8.31 -13.77
CA HIS A 29 -5.02 7.73 -12.79
C HIS A 29 -4.72 6.24 -12.55
N SER A 30 -4.47 5.46 -13.61
CA SER A 30 -4.17 4.04 -13.49
C SER A 30 -2.83 3.77 -12.79
N LEU A 31 -1.81 4.62 -13.00
CA LEU A 31 -0.53 4.50 -12.31
C LEU A 31 -0.65 4.82 -10.81
N VAL A 32 -1.40 5.89 -10.48
CA VAL A 32 -1.68 6.24 -9.10
C VAL A 32 -2.48 5.14 -8.42
N GLN A 33 -3.53 4.60 -9.08
CA GLN A 33 -4.32 3.49 -8.55
C GLN A 33 -3.46 2.26 -8.25
N ARG A 34 -2.59 1.86 -9.15
CA ARG A 34 -1.67 0.74 -8.93
C ARG A 34 -0.71 0.99 -7.77
N SER A 35 -0.23 2.22 -7.63
CA SER A 35 0.66 2.61 -6.54
C SER A 35 -0.04 2.59 -5.19
N THR A 36 -1.27 3.10 -5.09
CA THR A 36 -2.05 3.07 -3.85
C THR A 36 -2.43 1.65 -3.45
N THR A 37 -2.87 0.82 -4.39
CA THR A 37 -3.20 -0.60 -4.14
C THR A 37 -1.97 -1.38 -3.65
N LEU A 38 -0.78 -1.09 -4.20
CA LEU A 38 0.47 -1.71 -3.76
C LEU A 38 0.79 -1.38 -2.30
N VAL A 39 0.69 -0.11 -1.92
CA VAL A 39 0.95 0.32 -0.53
C VAL A 39 -0.11 -0.21 0.42
N GLU A 40 -1.40 -0.15 0.05
CA GLU A 40 -2.51 -0.74 0.81
C GLU A 40 -2.26 -2.22 1.09
N GLY A 41 -1.92 -3.00 0.05
CA GLY A 41 -1.61 -4.42 0.19
C GLY A 41 -0.44 -4.68 1.13
N THR A 42 0.62 -3.87 1.04
CA THR A 42 1.79 -4.00 1.92
C THR A 42 1.43 -3.68 3.39
N ALA A 43 0.64 -2.64 3.64
CA ALA A 43 0.18 -2.30 4.98
C ALA A 43 -0.68 -3.42 5.58
N LYS A 44 -1.64 -3.95 4.83
CA LYS A 44 -2.47 -5.09 5.25
C LYS A 44 -1.65 -6.33 5.54
N GLN A 45 -0.70 -6.68 4.66
CA GLN A 45 0.17 -7.83 4.85
C GLN A 45 1.05 -7.70 6.09
N SER A 46 1.56 -6.49 6.40
CA SER A 46 2.36 -6.27 7.59
C SER A 46 1.60 -6.56 8.89
N ILE A 47 0.31 -6.19 8.93
CA ILE A 47 -0.58 -6.45 10.07
C ILE A 47 -0.96 -7.93 10.16
N LEU A 48 -1.19 -8.59 9.02
CA LEU A 48 -1.57 -10.01 8.96
C LEU A 48 -0.40 -10.95 9.30
N LYS A 49 0.83 -10.49 9.14
CA LYS A 49 2.03 -11.30 9.45
C LYS A 49 2.08 -11.74 10.91
N GLY A 50 1.34 -11.05 11.80
CA GLY A 50 1.34 -11.32 13.23
C GLY A 50 2.45 -10.57 13.97
N GLY A 51 2.46 -10.76 15.30
CA GLY A 51 3.44 -10.16 16.19
C GLY A 51 4.42 -11.17 16.78
N THR A 52 5.52 -10.66 17.32
CA THR A 52 6.54 -11.45 18.05
C THR A 52 6.55 -11.15 19.55
N GLY A 53 5.59 -10.39 20.03
CA GLY A 53 5.47 -10.02 21.44
C GLY A 53 4.82 -11.09 22.31
N ILE A 54 4.13 -10.67 23.34
CA ILE A 54 3.55 -11.57 24.35
C ILE A 54 2.32 -12.30 23.78
N THR A 55 2.28 -13.62 23.98
CA THR A 55 1.11 -14.44 23.66
C THR A 55 0.23 -14.60 24.88
N TYR A 56 -1.06 -14.33 24.72
CA TYR A 56 -2.06 -14.51 25.76
C TYR A 56 -3.29 -15.25 25.26
N GLN A 57 -3.97 -15.93 26.20
CA GLN A 57 -5.20 -16.65 25.96
C GLN A 57 -6.38 -15.68 26.03
N LYS A 58 -7.18 -15.62 24.97
CA LYS A 58 -8.50 -14.97 24.98
C LYS A 58 -9.59 -16.04 25.24
N TYR A 59 -10.62 -15.64 25.93
CA TYR A 59 -11.65 -16.58 26.36
C TYR A 59 -12.99 -16.40 25.63
N ASN A 60 -13.20 -15.26 24.95
CA ASN A 60 -14.42 -15.04 24.19
C ASN A 60 -14.12 -14.36 22.84
N PRO A 61 -14.05 -15.09 21.73
CA PRO A 61 -13.97 -16.55 21.64
C PRO A 61 -12.62 -17.08 22.16
N ARG A 62 -12.59 -18.34 22.58
CA ARG A 62 -11.35 -18.95 23.08
C ARG A 62 -10.33 -19.11 21.96
N ARG A 63 -9.23 -18.36 22.06
CA ARG A 63 -8.12 -18.39 21.10
C ARG A 63 -6.85 -17.84 21.73
N GLN A 64 -5.71 -18.16 21.13
CA GLN A 64 -4.44 -17.52 21.45
C GLN A 64 -4.25 -16.29 20.54
N HIS A 65 -3.69 -15.24 21.10
CA HIS A 65 -3.29 -14.05 20.35
C HIS A 65 -1.89 -13.63 20.76
N THR A 66 -1.00 -13.48 19.78
CA THR A 66 0.34 -12.93 19.98
C THR A 66 0.33 -11.47 19.59
N ALA A 67 0.56 -10.59 20.56
CA ALA A 67 0.66 -9.16 20.29
C ALA A 67 1.93 -8.83 19.49
N SER A 68 1.95 -7.70 18.84
CA SER A 68 3.17 -7.16 18.26
C SER A 68 4.11 -6.65 19.36
N ALA A 69 5.42 -6.75 19.15
CA ALA A 69 6.42 -6.08 19.95
C ALA A 69 6.45 -4.57 19.65
N GLU A 70 7.21 -3.81 20.44
CA GLU A 70 7.40 -2.37 20.20
C GLU A 70 8.08 -2.12 18.84
N GLY A 71 7.57 -1.16 18.07
CA GLY A 71 8.08 -0.84 16.74
C GLY A 71 7.68 -1.80 15.62
N GLU A 72 7.06 -2.93 15.94
CA GLU A 72 6.45 -3.81 14.96
C GLU A 72 5.06 -3.31 14.52
N PRO A 73 4.63 -3.59 13.28
CA PRO A 73 3.24 -3.37 12.90
C PRO A 73 2.27 -4.07 13.84
N PRO A 74 1.09 -3.52 14.08
CA PRO A 74 0.13 -4.13 15.00
C PRO A 74 -0.28 -5.53 14.50
N ALA A 75 -0.32 -6.51 15.40
CA ALA A 75 -0.78 -7.86 15.07
C ALA A 75 -2.30 -7.88 14.92
N SER A 76 -2.78 -8.51 13.85
CA SER A 76 -4.22 -8.68 13.62
C SER A 76 -4.84 -9.58 14.68
N ASP A 77 -5.90 -9.10 15.30
CA ASP A 77 -6.70 -9.88 16.26
C ASP A 77 -8.05 -10.31 15.65
N THR A 78 -8.90 -9.33 15.34
CA THR A 78 -10.23 -9.56 14.76
C THR A 78 -10.29 -9.29 13.26
N GLY A 79 -9.20 -8.79 12.66
CA GLY A 79 -9.19 -8.32 11.29
C GLY A 79 -9.80 -6.93 11.10
N PHE A 80 -10.35 -6.30 12.15
CA PHE A 80 -11.03 -5.02 12.03
C PHE A 80 -10.10 -3.93 11.46
N LEU A 81 -8.86 -3.82 11.96
CA LEU A 81 -7.90 -2.84 11.44
C LEU A 81 -7.58 -3.10 9.97
N VAL A 82 -7.29 -4.33 9.59
CA VAL A 82 -6.97 -4.71 8.20
C VAL A 82 -8.12 -4.36 7.26
N ASN A 83 -9.34 -4.68 7.67
CA ASN A 83 -10.55 -4.41 6.89
C ASN A 83 -10.89 -2.91 6.82
N SER A 84 -10.42 -2.10 7.78
CA SER A 84 -10.61 -0.65 7.81
C SER A 84 -9.68 0.10 6.85
N ILE A 85 -8.64 -0.56 6.32
CA ILE A 85 -7.69 0.06 5.39
C ILE A 85 -8.25 -0.01 3.97
N SER A 86 -8.33 1.13 3.32
CA SER A 86 -8.78 1.25 1.94
C SER A 86 -7.94 2.26 1.17
N SER A 87 -7.94 2.15 -0.15
CA SER A 87 -7.32 3.14 -1.03
C SER A 87 -8.35 3.81 -1.91
N ASN A 88 -8.12 5.06 -2.23
CA ASN A 88 -8.94 5.86 -3.11
C ASN A 88 -8.07 6.74 -4.00
N VAL A 89 -8.52 7.01 -5.22
CA VAL A 89 -7.87 7.93 -6.15
C VAL A 89 -8.84 9.04 -6.52
N LYS A 90 -8.47 10.26 -6.19
CA LYS A 90 -9.25 11.47 -6.49
C LYS A 90 -8.58 12.27 -7.60
N ARG A 91 -9.39 12.83 -8.49
CA ARG A 91 -8.96 13.79 -9.49
C ARG A 91 -9.28 15.20 -9.02
N THR A 92 -8.31 16.08 -9.16
CA THR A 92 -8.47 17.53 -9.06
C THR A 92 -8.18 18.16 -10.40
N LYS A 93 -8.40 19.47 -10.56
CA LYS A 93 -8.10 20.18 -11.82
C LYS A 93 -6.66 20.01 -12.28
N ASN A 94 -5.71 19.93 -11.34
CA ASN A 94 -4.27 19.97 -11.65
C ASN A 94 -3.51 18.72 -11.18
N ALA A 95 -4.18 17.74 -10.55
CA ALA A 95 -3.50 16.58 -9.98
C ALA A 95 -4.40 15.34 -9.89
N VAL A 96 -3.76 14.18 -9.88
CA VAL A 96 -4.37 12.92 -9.47
C VAL A 96 -3.74 12.52 -8.15
N VAL A 97 -4.55 12.40 -7.12
CA VAL A 97 -4.12 12.13 -5.74
C VAL A 97 -4.58 10.74 -5.31
N GLY A 98 -3.63 9.89 -4.97
CA GLY A 98 -3.90 8.61 -4.32
C GLY A 98 -3.90 8.77 -2.80
N GLN A 99 -4.92 8.25 -2.16
CA GLN A 99 -5.07 8.26 -0.70
C GLN A 99 -5.19 6.83 -0.18
N ILE A 100 -4.54 6.55 0.94
CA ILE A 100 -4.71 5.30 1.68
C ILE A 100 -5.20 5.71 3.07
N ILE A 101 -6.30 5.12 3.49
CA ILE A 101 -7.04 5.52 4.68
C ILE A 101 -7.21 4.29 5.57
N ALA A 102 -6.87 4.42 6.84
CA ALA A 102 -7.22 3.47 7.89
C ALA A 102 -8.32 4.10 8.74
N SER A 103 -9.56 3.63 8.58
CA SER A 103 -10.74 4.24 9.23
C SER A 103 -11.05 3.67 10.62
N ALA A 104 -10.23 2.73 11.14
CA ALA A 104 -10.36 2.27 12.52
C ALA A 104 -10.09 3.43 13.50
N PRO A 105 -10.95 3.68 14.50
CA PRO A 105 -10.81 4.83 15.41
C PRO A 105 -9.48 4.91 16.14
N TYR A 106 -8.84 3.76 16.37
CA TYR A 106 -7.56 3.65 17.06
C TYR A 106 -6.35 3.59 16.11
N ALA A 107 -6.54 3.66 14.78
CA ALA A 107 -5.46 3.52 13.80
C ALA A 107 -4.38 4.59 13.97
N SER A 108 -4.76 5.84 14.24
CA SER A 108 -3.81 6.93 14.50
C SER A 108 -2.99 6.70 15.78
N HIS A 109 -3.59 6.16 16.83
CA HIS A 109 -2.88 5.83 18.07
C HIS A 109 -1.86 4.71 17.86
N LEU A 110 -2.13 3.78 16.98
CA LEU A 110 -1.16 2.74 16.61
C LEU A 110 -0.03 3.30 15.76
N GLU A 111 -0.34 4.12 14.76
CA GLU A 111 0.66 4.68 13.85
C GLU A 111 1.64 5.63 14.56
N PHE A 112 1.11 6.53 15.38
CA PHE A 112 1.90 7.61 15.99
C PHE A 112 2.18 7.42 17.48
N GLY A 113 1.54 6.45 18.11
CA GLY A 113 1.57 6.26 19.55
C GLY A 113 0.68 7.25 20.29
N THR A 114 0.65 7.11 21.60
CA THR A 114 0.03 8.03 22.56
C THR A 114 0.99 8.25 23.73
N ARG A 115 0.57 9.00 24.75
CA ARG A 115 1.34 9.15 25.99
C ARG A 115 1.72 7.80 26.62
N ASP A 116 0.80 6.82 26.53
CA ASP A 116 0.92 5.55 27.25
C ASP A 116 1.18 4.35 26.32
N ILE A 117 1.13 4.57 25.00
CA ILE A 117 1.31 3.51 23.99
C ILE A 117 2.42 3.90 23.03
N ARG A 118 3.43 3.07 22.92
CA ARG A 118 4.50 3.28 21.94
C ARG A 118 3.99 3.06 20.51
N PRO A 119 4.51 3.81 19.53
CA PRO A 119 4.13 3.66 18.13
C PRO A 119 4.32 2.24 17.62
N ARG A 120 3.38 1.80 16.79
CA ARG A 120 3.41 0.55 16.03
C ARG A 120 3.06 0.86 14.58
N PRO A 121 3.96 1.53 13.84
CA PRO A 121 3.65 2.07 12.53
C PRO A 121 3.44 0.96 11.50
N PHE A 122 2.47 1.13 10.63
CA PHE A 122 2.12 0.19 9.56
C PHE A 122 1.88 0.88 8.22
N MET A 123 1.45 2.14 8.21
CA MET A 123 1.18 2.91 6.99
C MET A 123 2.46 3.53 6.44
N GLN A 124 3.22 4.24 7.26
CA GLN A 124 4.47 4.88 6.86
C GLN A 124 5.51 3.86 6.38
N PRO A 125 5.80 2.75 7.10
CA PRO A 125 6.73 1.74 6.61
C PRO A 125 6.28 1.08 5.32
N ALA A 126 4.96 0.88 5.13
CA ALA A 126 4.42 0.35 3.89
C ALA A 126 4.67 1.30 2.71
N LEU A 127 4.51 2.61 2.89
CA LEU A 127 4.82 3.62 1.88
C LEU A 127 6.31 3.64 1.55
N GLU A 128 7.17 3.71 2.57
CA GLU A 128 8.63 3.77 2.39
C GLU A 128 9.17 2.54 1.64
N LYS A 129 8.72 1.36 2.03
CA LYS A 129 9.09 0.09 1.37
C LYS A 129 8.73 0.07 -0.11
N ASN A 130 7.62 0.66 -0.48
CA ASN A 130 7.13 0.65 -1.86
C ASN A 130 7.59 1.86 -2.68
N ARG A 131 8.24 2.86 -2.08
CA ARG A 131 8.73 4.05 -2.77
C ARG A 131 9.56 3.75 -4.03
N PRO A 132 10.53 2.81 -4.03
CA PRO A 132 11.28 2.46 -5.23
C PRO A 132 10.41 1.84 -6.34
N GLN A 133 9.43 1.02 -5.94
CA GLN A 133 8.54 0.38 -6.91
C GLN A 133 7.53 1.37 -7.49
N ILE A 134 7.04 2.31 -6.70
CA ILE A 134 6.22 3.43 -7.17
C ILE A 134 6.99 4.24 -8.20
N LYS A 135 8.25 4.62 -7.92
CA LYS A 135 9.11 5.29 -8.90
C LYS A 135 9.23 4.49 -10.20
N ARG A 136 9.43 3.17 -10.13
CA ARG A 136 9.48 2.32 -11.33
C ARG A 136 8.17 2.30 -12.11
N ILE A 137 7.01 2.33 -11.42
CA ILE A 137 5.69 2.40 -12.06
C ILE A 137 5.58 3.68 -12.87
N PHE A 138 5.94 4.83 -12.29
CA PHE A 138 5.88 6.13 -12.97
C PHE A 138 6.93 6.26 -14.07
N LYS A 139 8.15 5.75 -13.87
CA LYS A 139 9.19 5.71 -14.90
C LYS A 139 8.73 4.88 -16.12
N LYS A 140 8.20 3.69 -15.90
CA LYS A 140 7.62 2.86 -16.98
C LYS A 140 6.40 3.51 -17.63
N GLY A 141 5.69 4.35 -16.90
CA GLY A 141 4.57 5.13 -17.40
C GLY A 141 4.97 6.38 -18.19
N GLY A 142 6.27 6.76 -18.20
CA GLY A 142 6.78 7.92 -18.93
C GLY A 142 6.53 9.27 -18.24
N TYR A 143 6.36 9.28 -16.90
CA TYR A 143 6.13 10.51 -16.14
C TYR A 143 7.36 11.01 -15.37
N ILE A 144 8.36 10.17 -15.19
CA ILE A 144 9.64 10.53 -14.57
C ILE A 144 10.79 9.82 -15.28
N ASP A 145 11.97 10.41 -15.27
CA ASP A 145 13.22 9.89 -15.85
C ASP A 145 13.92 8.85 -14.95
#